data_168c34157db0119865c3f1eef5d4c18a
#
_entry.id   168c34157db0119865c3f1eef5d4c18a
#
_cell.length_a   1.000
_cell.length_b   1.000
_cell.length_c   1.000
_cell.angle_alpha   90.00
_cell.angle_beta   90.00
_cell.angle_gamma   90.00
#
_symmetry.space_group_name_H-M   'P 1'
#
loop_
_entity.id
_entity.type
_entity.pdbx_description
1 polymer ?
#
loop_
_entity_poly.entity_id
_entity_poly.type
_entity_poly.pdbx_seq_one_letter_code
_entity_poly.pdbx_strand_id
1 'polypeptide(L)'
;MRDLLVYEPQGTGTDLAAALEYTGKMLSHKAVIFVVSDFQSENIEQPLRLLAQRHDVVAVTVDDPSELALPDIGLARFVDPESGKTIDIDTSDKNVRARFAEAVADELQARRRLLRRLAIDEVPVSTDKGVVDPLIKFFRARETRARASQADA
;
A
#
# COMPACT_ATOMS: atom_id res chain seq x y z
N MET A 1 -0.50 -12.90 16.91
CA MET A 1 -1.01 -13.47 15.64
C MET A 1 -2.44 -14.01 15.76
N ARG A 2 -2.77 -14.77 16.80
CA ARG A 2 -4.15 -15.27 17.03
C ARG A 2 -5.18 -14.14 17.09
N ASP A 3 -4.86 -13.04 17.77
CA ASP A 3 -5.76 -11.91 17.99
C ASP A 3 -6.10 -11.15 16.69
N LEU A 4 -5.16 -11.11 15.72
CA LEU A 4 -5.41 -10.54 14.39
C LEU A 4 -6.42 -11.36 13.57
N LEU A 5 -6.49 -12.69 13.80
CA LEU A 5 -7.39 -13.58 13.07
C LEU A 5 -8.80 -13.64 13.70
N VAL A 6 -8.94 -13.16 14.93
CA VAL A 6 -10.19 -13.25 15.71
C VAL A 6 -10.83 -11.87 15.93
N TYR A 7 -10.09 -10.78 15.62
CA TYR A 7 -10.60 -9.42 15.77
C TYR A 7 -11.67 -9.12 14.72
N GLU A 8 -12.88 -8.89 15.16
CA GLU A 8 -13.98 -8.41 14.31
C GLU A 8 -14.02 -6.87 14.41
N PRO A 9 -13.77 -6.14 13.33
CA PRO A 9 -13.83 -4.68 13.34
C PRO A 9 -15.27 -4.21 13.54
N GLN A 10 -15.45 -3.13 14.31
CA GLN A 10 -16.77 -2.54 14.58
C GLN A 10 -17.28 -1.62 13.46
N GLY A 11 -16.56 -1.51 12.34
CA GLY A 11 -16.88 -0.67 11.18
C GLY A 11 -16.44 -1.31 9.87
N THR A 12 -16.94 -0.79 8.75
CA THR A 12 -16.67 -1.30 7.39
C THR A 12 -15.61 -0.49 6.64
N GLY A 13 -15.21 0.69 7.15
CA GLY A 13 -14.22 1.55 6.51
C GLY A 13 -12.81 1.37 7.07
N THR A 14 -11.81 1.72 6.28
CA THR A 14 -10.40 1.75 6.66
C THR A 14 -9.95 3.18 6.90
N ASP A 15 -9.44 3.49 8.08
CA ASP A 15 -8.80 4.78 8.41
C ASP A 15 -7.31 4.56 8.67
N LEU A 16 -6.53 4.49 7.60
CA LEU A 16 -5.08 4.33 7.69
C LEU A 16 -4.42 5.55 8.35
N ALA A 17 -4.93 6.76 8.13
CA ALA A 17 -4.37 7.97 8.71
C ALA A 17 -4.47 7.94 10.25
N ALA A 18 -5.64 7.61 10.79
CA ALA A 18 -5.82 7.45 12.24
C ALA A 18 -4.94 6.34 12.83
N ALA A 19 -4.78 5.21 12.13
CA ALA A 19 -3.93 4.11 12.56
C ALA A 19 -2.45 4.53 12.65
N LEU A 20 -1.96 5.28 11.67
CA LEU A 20 -0.60 5.83 11.64
C LEU A 20 -0.37 6.84 12.78
N GLU A 21 -1.32 7.75 13.00
CA GLU A 21 -1.27 8.70 14.11
C GLU A 21 -1.26 8.01 15.47
N TYR A 22 -2.14 7.02 15.64
CA TYR A 22 -2.19 6.22 16.87
C TYR A 22 -0.86 5.52 17.14
N THR A 23 -0.29 4.89 16.10
CA THR A 23 1.02 4.23 16.20
C THR A 23 2.12 5.21 16.63
N GLY A 24 2.15 6.40 16.04
CA GLY A 24 3.12 7.44 16.41
C GLY A 24 2.98 7.97 17.83
N LYS A 25 1.75 7.94 18.39
CA LYS A 25 1.51 8.32 19.81
C LYS A 25 1.91 7.22 20.78
N MET A 26 1.75 5.95 20.37
CA MET A 26 2.05 4.80 21.23
C MET A 26 3.54 4.49 21.36
N LEU A 27 4.33 4.78 20.33
CA LEU A 27 5.75 4.46 20.31
C LEU A 27 6.60 5.58 20.90
N SER A 28 7.18 5.34 22.06
CA SER A 28 8.09 6.28 22.77
C SER A 28 9.53 6.21 22.28
N HIS A 29 9.95 5.11 21.66
CA HIS A 29 11.32 4.87 21.19
C HIS A 29 11.33 4.61 19.67
N LYS A 30 12.51 4.83 19.05
CA LYS A 30 12.70 4.52 17.62
C LYS A 30 12.42 3.04 17.36
N ALA A 31 11.56 2.77 16.40
CA ALA A 31 11.15 1.42 16.01
C ALA A 31 11.23 1.24 14.49
N VAL A 32 11.23 -0.01 14.04
CA VAL A 32 10.97 -0.37 12.65
C VAL A 32 9.47 -0.66 12.52
N ILE A 33 8.78 0.03 11.60
CA ILE A 33 7.34 -0.06 11.43
C ILE A 33 7.05 -0.54 10.01
N PHE A 34 6.37 -1.67 9.89
CA PHE A 34 5.87 -2.16 8.63
C PHE A 34 4.42 -1.75 8.48
N VAL A 35 4.14 -0.91 7.47
CA VAL A 35 2.78 -0.54 7.10
C VAL A 35 2.38 -1.40 5.91
N VAL A 36 1.44 -2.33 6.14
CA VAL A 36 0.93 -3.25 5.11
C VAL A 36 -0.42 -2.75 4.65
N SER A 37 -0.51 -2.25 3.43
CA SER A 37 -1.72 -1.63 2.87
C SER A 37 -1.62 -1.51 1.35
N ASP A 38 -2.74 -1.27 0.68
CA ASP A 38 -2.81 -0.79 -0.71
C ASP A 38 -2.50 0.72 -0.83
N PHE A 39 -2.52 1.43 0.31
CA PHE A 39 -2.34 2.90 0.41
C PHE A 39 -3.38 3.72 -0.36
N GLN A 40 -4.57 3.17 -0.57
CA GLN A 40 -5.70 3.85 -1.23
C GLN A 40 -6.53 4.71 -0.25
N SER A 41 -5.91 5.21 0.81
CA SER A 41 -6.57 6.04 1.81
C SER A 41 -6.18 7.50 1.65
N GLU A 42 -7.13 8.39 1.92
CA GLU A 42 -6.90 9.84 1.90
C GLU A 42 -6.08 10.31 3.12
N ASN A 43 -5.47 11.48 2.98
CA ASN A 43 -4.81 12.22 4.08
C ASN A 43 -3.66 11.48 4.81
N ILE A 44 -3.08 10.45 4.20
CA ILE A 44 -2.00 9.65 4.81
C ILE A 44 -0.62 10.31 4.79
N GLU A 45 -0.40 11.32 3.94
CA GLU A 45 0.92 11.95 3.76
C GLU A 45 1.49 12.52 5.04
N GLN A 46 0.69 13.30 5.78
CA GLN A 46 1.17 13.95 7.01
C GLN A 46 1.44 12.96 8.13
N PRO A 47 0.55 11.99 8.45
CA PRO A 47 0.83 10.94 9.42
C PRO A 47 2.08 10.10 9.06
N LEU A 48 2.23 9.70 7.80
CA LEU A 48 3.40 8.95 7.32
C LEU A 48 4.69 9.77 7.49
N ARG A 49 4.65 11.06 7.15
CA ARG A 49 5.81 11.96 7.30
C ARG A 49 6.26 12.05 8.76
N LEU A 50 5.31 12.28 9.68
CA LEU A 50 5.60 12.36 11.11
C LEU A 50 6.16 11.05 11.66
N LEU A 51 5.61 9.94 11.19
CA LEU A 51 6.08 8.61 11.59
C LEU A 51 7.50 8.34 11.07
N ALA A 52 7.78 8.64 9.80
CA ALA A 52 9.08 8.46 9.17
C ALA A 52 10.19 9.36 9.76
N GLN A 53 9.85 10.52 10.33
CA GLN A 53 10.81 11.38 11.03
C GLN A 53 11.34 10.78 12.33
N ARG A 54 10.56 9.91 12.98
CA ARG A 54 10.88 9.36 14.30
C ARG A 54 11.25 7.88 14.27
N HIS A 55 10.77 7.16 13.28
CA HIS A 55 10.87 5.72 13.17
C HIS A 55 11.40 5.31 11.80
N ASP A 56 11.82 4.05 11.66
CA ASP A 56 12.18 3.44 10.39
C ASP A 56 10.92 2.81 9.78
N VAL A 57 10.30 3.51 8.82
CA VAL A 57 9.03 3.07 8.21
C VAL A 57 9.31 2.33 6.91
N VAL A 58 8.70 1.17 6.77
CA VAL A 58 8.71 0.35 5.55
C VAL A 58 7.27 0.18 5.07
N ALA A 59 6.99 0.61 3.85
CA ALA A 59 5.71 0.42 3.20
C ALA A 59 5.69 -0.93 2.47
N VAL A 60 4.87 -1.86 2.91
CA VAL A 60 4.57 -3.10 2.17
C VAL A 60 3.29 -2.84 1.38
N THR A 61 3.47 -2.52 0.09
CA THR A 61 2.34 -2.20 -0.79
C THR A 61 1.76 -3.47 -1.37
N VAL A 62 0.46 -3.71 -1.13
CA VAL A 62 -0.25 -4.90 -1.60
C VAL A 62 -1.10 -4.51 -2.79
N ASP A 63 -0.80 -5.09 -3.95
CA ASP A 63 -1.53 -4.85 -5.20
C ASP A 63 -2.19 -6.16 -5.66
N ASP A 64 -3.46 -6.09 -6.07
CA ASP A 64 -4.15 -7.20 -6.70
C ASP A 64 -4.16 -7.01 -8.23
N PRO A 65 -3.65 -7.96 -9.02
CA PRO A 65 -3.67 -7.86 -10.48
C PRO A 65 -5.06 -7.69 -11.08
N SER A 66 -6.12 -8.17 -10.40
CA SER A 66 -7.50 -8.01 -10.85
C SER A 66 -8.00 -6.58 -10.76
N GLU A 67 -7.37 -5.74 -9.92
CA GLU A 67 -7.69 -4.32 -9.75
C GLU A 67 -6.90 -3.42 -10.72
N LEU A 68 -5.86 -3.96 -11.37
CA LEU A 68 -4.99 -3.18 -12.23
C LEU A 68 -5.53 -2.99 -13.65
N ALA A 69 -6.48 -3.83 -14.10
CA ALA A 69 -7.04 -3.74 -15.44
C ALA A 69 -8.46 -4.31 -15.49
N LEU A 70 -9.34 -3.66 -16.22
CA LEU A 70 -10.68 -4.21 -16.49
C LEU A 70 -10.58 -5.35 -17.51
N PRO A 71 -11.17 -6.53 -17.23
CA PRO A 71 -11.27 -7.61 -18.20
C PRO A 71 -12.28 -7.27 -19.29
N ASP A 72 -12.12 -7.84 -20.49
CA ASP A 72 -13.07 -7.70 -21.60
C ASP A 72 -14.20 -8.73 -21.45
N ILE A 73 -15.24 -8.37 -20.69
CA ILE A 73 -16.39 -9.26 -20.36
C ILE A 73 -17.73 -8.65 -20.72
N GLY A 74 -17.75 -7.55 -21.51
CA GLY A 74 -18.97 -6.84 -21.88
C GLY A 74 -19.48 -5.91 -20.77
N LEU A 75 -20.79 -5.77 -20.68
CA LEU A 75 -21.42 -4.96 -19.64
C LEU A 75 -21.30 -5.65 -18.29
N ALA A 76 -20.58 -5.03 -17.37
CA ALA A 76 -20.34 -5.54 -16.03
C ALA A 76 -20.81 -4.55 -14.96
N ARG A 77 -21.37 -5.09 -13.88
CA ARG A 77 -21.75 -4.29 -12.70
C ARG A 77 -20.68 -4.40 -11.64
N PHE A 78 -20.08 -3.27 -11.30
CA PHE A 78 -19.14 -3.15 -10.20
C PHE A 78 -19.85 -2.61 -8.97
N VAL A 79 -19.48 -3.16 -7.81
CA VAL A 79 -20.01 -2.75 -6.50
C VAL A 79 -18.84 -2.28 -5.67
N ASP A 80 -18.93 -1.07 -5.18
CA ASP A 80 -17.98 -0.56 -4.19
C ASP A 80 -18.25 -1.25 -2.84
N PRO A 81 -17.31 -2.02 -2.31
CA PRO A 81 -17.52 -2.79 -1.09
C PRO A 81 -17.68 -1.92 0.16
N GLU A 82 -17.18 -0.69 0.16
CA GLU A 82 -17.28 0.22 1.31
C GLU A 82 -18.60 0.98 1.33
N SER A 83 -19.03 1.53 0.20
CA SER A 83 -20.25 2.35 0.11
C SER A 83 -21.48 1.58 -0.36
N GLY A 84 -21.31 0.37 -0.94
CA GLY A 84 -22.36 -0.40 -1.58
C GLY A 84 -22.88 0.21 -2.88
N LYS A 85 -22.28 1.30 -3.38
CA LYS A 85 -22.65 1.92 -4.64
C LYS A 85 -22.33 1.00 -5.82
N THR A 86 -23.23 1.02 -6.80
CA THR A 86 -23.05 0.22 -8.02
C THR A 86 -22.86 1.12 -9.23
N ILE A 87 -22.00 0.67 -10.15
CA ILE A 87 -21.79 1.30 -11.45
C ILE A 87 -21.81 0.23 -12.53
N ASP A 88 -22.53 0.47 -13.62
CA ASP A 88 -22.52 -0.40 -14.79
C ASP A 88 -21.50 0.14 -15.80
N ILE A 89 -20.53 -0.67 -16.18
CA ILE A 89 -19.44 -0.31 -17.09
C ILE A 89 -19.44 -1.28 -18.26
N ASP A 90 -19.41 -0.75 -19.48
CA ASP A 90 -19.17 -1.55 -20.67
C ASP A 90 -17.66 -1.78 -20.82
N THR A 91 -17.21 -2.95 -20.39
CA THR A 91 -15.82 -3.34 -20.46
C THR A 91 -15.40 -3.86 -21.84
N SER A 92 -16.32 -3.99 -22.82
CA SER A 92 -15.98 -4.27 -24.22
C SER A 92 -15.36 -3.05 -24.93
N ASP A 93 -15.66 -1.83 -24.47
CA ASP A 93 -15.07 -0.61 -25.01
C ASP A 93 -13.58 -0.48 -24.60
N LYS A 94 -12.72 -0.53 -25.62
CA LYS A 94 -11.26 -0.40 -25.44
C LYS A 94 -10.86 0.95 -24.81
N ASN A 95 -11.59 2.02 -25.08
CA ASN A 95 -11.29 3.34 -24.51
C ASN A 95 -11.62 3.38 -23.02
N VAL A 96 -12.66 2.69 -22.59
CA VAL A 96 -13.00 2.56 -21.17
C VAL A 96 -11.88 1.81 -20.44
N ARG A 97 -11.45 0.67 -20.97
CA ARG A 97 -10.36 -0.11 -20.39
C ARG A 97 -9.04 0.67 -20.37
N ALA A 98 -8.72 1.38 -21.43
CA ALA A 98 -7.50 2.19 -21.52
C ALA A 98 -7.48 3.30 -20.48
N ARG A 99 -8.58 4.06 -20.33
CA ARG A 99 -8.70 5.12 -19.32
C ARG A 99 -8.61 4.58 -17.89
N PHE A 100 -9.21 3.42 -17.64
CA PHE A 100 -9.10 2.77 -16.34
C PHE A 100 -7.64 2.40 -16.02
N ALA A 101 -6.96 1.73 -16.96
CA ALA A 101 -5.56 1.34 -16.78
C ALA A 101 -4.63 2.56 -16.60
N GLU A 102 -4.89 3.67 -17.30
CA GLU A 102 -4.16 4.93 -17.14
C GLU A 102 -4.38 5.52 -15.75
N ALA A 103 -5.62 5.60 -15.27
CA ALA A 103 -5.94 6.10 -13.94
C ALA A 103 -5.25 5.28 -12.84
N VAL A 104 -5.30 3.94 -12.92
CA VAL A 104 -4.60 3.06 -11.99
C VAL A 104 -3.07 3.26 -12.04
N ALA A 105 -2.50 3.39 -13.24
CA ALA A 105 -1.06 3.64 -13.39
C ALA A 105 -0.64 4.97 -12.74
N ASP A 106 -1.46 6.02 -12.88
CA ASP A 106 -1.22 7.32 -12.26
C ASP A 106 -1.29 7.26 -10.73
N GLU A 107 -2.25 6.53 -10.16
CA GLU A 107 -2.37 6.31 -8.72
C GLU A 107 -1.14 5.56 -8.16
N LEU A 108 -0.74 4.46 -8.81
CA LEU A 108 0.47 3.72 -8.43
C LEU A 108 1.73 4.59 -8.48
N GLN A 109 1.84 5.43 -9.51
CA GLN A 109 2.97 6.38 -9.61
C GLN A 109 2.91 7.46 -8.53
N ALA A 110 1.72 7.98 -8.21
CA ALA A 110 1.54 8.97 -7.15
C ALA A 110 1.96 8.39 -5.79
N ARG A 111 1.53 7.16 -5.47
CA ARG A 111 1.96 6.42 -4.28
C ARG A 111 3.49 6.28 -4.21
N ARG A 112 4.12 5.81 -5.28
CA ARG A 112 5.59 5.67 -5.32
C ARG A 112 6.31 7.01 -5.17
N ARG A 113 5.78 8.09 -5.78
CA ARG A 113 6.34 9.44 -5.60
C ARG A 113 6.24 9.90 -4.15
N LEU A 114 5.10 9.65 -3.50
CA LEU A 114 4.89 9.97 -2.09
C LEU A 114 5.90 9.26 -1.19
N LEU A 115 6.01 7.94 -1.30
CA LEU A 115 6.92 7.13 -0.47
C LEU A 115 8.38 7.56 -0.65
N ARG A 116 8.83 7.79 -1.90
CA ARG A 116 10.18 8.30 -2.18
C ARG A 116 10.43 9.68 -1.57
N ARG A 117 9.46 10.60 -1.68
CA ARG A 117 9.56 11.95 -1.11
C ARG A 117 9.70 11.92 0.41
N LEU A 118 9.09 10.95 1.05
CA LEU A 118 9.16 10.72 2.50
C LEU A 118 10.35 9.86 2.92
N ALA A 119 11.21 9.44 1.99
CA ALA A 119 12.33 8.51 2.22
C ALA A 119 11.89 7.19 2.88
N ILE A 120 10.69 6.71 2.55
CA ILE A 120 10.14 5.44 3.01
C ILE A 120 10.49 4.36 1.99
N ASP A 121 11.09 3.27 2.45
CA ASP A 121 11.35 2.10 1.61
C ASP A 121 10.02 1.41 1.26
N GLU A 122 9.88 1.03 -0.03
CA GLU A 122 8.70 0.31 -0.54
C GLU A 122 9.06 -1.16 -0.82
N VAL A 123 8.20 -2.07 -0.35
CA VAL A 123 8.23 -3.50 -0.68
C VAL A 123 6.94 -3.84 -1.42
N PRO A 124 6.96 -3.87 -2.76
CA PRO A 124 5.76 -4.22 -3.52
C PRO A 124 5.49 -5.72 -3.45
N VAL A 125 4.25 -6.05 -3.11
CA VAL A 125 3.72 -7.41 -3.00
C VAL A 125 2.48 -7.51 -3.86
N SER A 126 2.31 -8.63 -4.56
CA SER A 126 1.13 -8.92 -5.37
C SER A 126 0.41 -10.14 -4.83
N THR A 127 -0.93 -10.10 -4.81
CA THR A 127 -1.76 -11.18 -4.26
C THR A 127 -1.63 -12.49 -5.04
N ASP A 128 -1.24 -12.45 -6.32
CA ASP A 128 -1.00 -13.60 -7.18
C ASP A 128 0.40 -14.20 -7.02
N LYS A 129 1.29 -13.56 -6.26
CA LYS A 129 2.69 -13.96 -6.06
C LYS A 129 2.99 -14.16 -4.58
N GLY A 130 4.03 -14.95 -4.31
CA GLY A 130 4.46 -15.15 -2.92
C GLY A 130 5.02 -13.87 -2.29
N VAL A 131 4.63 -13.60 -1.04
CA VAL A 131 5.09 -12.44 -0.26
C VAL A 131 6.51 -12.56 0.27
N VAL A 132 7.04 -13.80 0.35
CA VAL A 132 8.33 -14.09 1.01
C VAL A 132 9.51 -13.55 0.20
N ASP A 133 9.51 -13.78 -1.11
CA ASP A 133 10.63 -13.38 -1.98
C ASP A 133 10.87 -11.85 -2.02
N PRO A 134 9.85 -10.99 -2.15
CA PRO A 134 10.02 -9.54 -2.06
C PRO A 134 10.63 -9.09 -0.72
N LEU A 135 10.17 -9.67 0.40
CA LEU A 135 10.69 -9.37 1.72
C LEU A 135 12.15 -9.80 1.88
N ILE A 136 12.50 -11.02 1.44
CA ILE A 136 13.90 -11.50 1.49
C ILE A 136 14.80 -10.58 0.67
N LYS A 137 14.40 -10.21 -0.55
CA LYS A 137 15.16 -9.30 -1.41
C LYS A 137 15.36 -7.93 -0.73
N PHE A 138 14.33 -7.41 -0.13
CA PHE A 138 14.37 -6.14 0.60
C PHE A 138 15.38 -6.18 1.75
N PHE A 139 15.31 -7.18 2.63
CA PHE A 139 16.22 -7.29 3.76
C PHE A 139 17.67 -7.48 3.33
N ARG A 140 17.94 -8.32 2.33
CA ARG A 140 19.30 -8.48 1.77
C ARG A 140 19.85 -7.18 1.21
N ALA A 141 19.02 -6.40 0.50
CA ALA A 141 19.43 -5.09 -0.02
C ALA A 141 19.76 -4.10 1.11
N ARG A 142 18.99 -4.11 2.20
CA ARG A 142 19.27 -3.29 3.39
C ARG A 142 20.56 -3.69 4.09
N GLU A 143 20.81 -4.99 4.27
CA GLU A 143 22.08 -5.49 4.85
C GLU A 143 23.28 -5.04 4.02
N THR A 144 23.20 -5.14 2.69
CA THR A 144 24.27 -4.71 1.79
C THR A 144 24.55 -3.22 1.91
N ARG A 145 23.49 -2.38 1.97
CA ARG A 145 23.61 -0.93 2.18
C ARG A 145 24.24 -0.59 3.52
N ALA A 146 23.82 -1.28 4.60
CA ALA A 146 24.35 -1.06 5.93
C ALA A 146 25.85 -1.42 6.03
N ARG A 147 26.28 -2.51 5.40
CA ARG A 147 27.71 -2.91 5.34
C ARG A 147 28.56 -1.93 4.55
N ALA A 148 28.06 -1.42 3.41
CA ALA A 148 28.76 -0.41 2.60
C ALA A 148 28.96 0.89 3.40
N SER A 149 27.93 1.36 4.11
CA SER A 149 27.97 2.56 4.95
C SER A 149 28.96 2.45 6.12
N GLN A 150 29.23 1.23 6.61
CA GLN A 150 30.21 0.98 7.69
C GLN A 150 31.65 0.84 7.16
N ALA A 151 31.83 0.52 5.87
CA ALA A 151 33.15 0.39 5.26
C ALA A 151 33.75 1.76 4.85
N ASP A 152 32.89 2.78 4.68
CA ASP A 152 33.28 4.14 4.28
C ASP A 152 33.43 5.10 5.49
N ALA A 153 33.23 4.63 6.72
CA ALA A 153 33.33 5.42 7.95
C ALA A 153 34.58 5.06 8.77
#